data_d7a50c3dc0062143d705c7fa64e79092
#
_entry.id   d7a50c3dc0062143d705c7fa64e79092
#
_cell.length_a   1.000
_cell.length_b   1.000
_cell.length_c   1.000
_cell.angle_alpha   90.00
_cell.angle_beta   90.00
_cell.angle_gamma   90.00
#
_symmetry.space_group_name_H-M   'P 1'
#
loop_
_entity.id
_entity.type
_entity.pdbx_description
1 polymer ?
#
loop_
_entity_poly.entity_id
_entity_poly.type
_entity_poly.pdbx_seq_one_letter_code
_entity_poly.pdbx_strand_id
1 'polypeptide(L)'
;MADTACEYLIPLEVTDKPGVLHAVTGIFARNNVSIRAAEQDGLGNGARLVFLTHSANEAAVQTCIAELKTLDVVMHVGALLRVIAD
;
A
#
# COMPACT_ATOMS: atom_id res chain seq x y z
N MET A 1 -10.78 2.87 24.34
CA MET A 1 -10.98 1.91 23.27
C MET A 1 -9.66 1.54 22.64
N ALA A 2 -9.36 0.30 22.63
CA ALA A 2 -8.11 -0.12 22.02
C ALA A 2 -8.15 0.09 20.51
N ASP A 3 -7.02 0.44 19.95
CA ASP A 3 -6.87 0.48 18.52
C ASP A 3 -7.10 -0.90 17.95
N THR A 4 -7.90 -0.98 16.92
CA THR A 4 -8.10 -2.25 16.25
C THR A 4 -7.04 -2.38 15.16
N ALA A 5 -6.09 -3.27 15.40
CA ALA A 5 -5.10 -3.57 14.39
C ALA A 5 -5.59 -4.72 13.53
N CYS A 6 -5.48 -4.57 12.22
CA CYS A 6 -5.80 -5.64 11.31
C CYS A 6 -4.93 -5.54 10.07
N GLU A 7 -4.95 -6.59 9.27
CA GLU A 7 -4.23 -6.58 8.01
C GLU A 7 -5.05 -5.83 6.97
N TYR A 8 -4.35 -5.19 6.06
CA TYR A 8 -5.01 -4.41 5.00
C TYR A 8 -4.49 -4.86 3.64
N LEU A 9 -5.39 -4.88 2.68
CA LEU A 9 -5.07 -5.12 1.29
C LEU A 9 -5.16 -3.78 0.56
N ILE A 10 -4.06 -3.37 -0.06
CA ILE A 10 -3.95 -2.04 -0.65
C ILE A 10 -3.55 -2.19 -2.11
N PRO A 11 -4.51 -2.04 -3.05
CA PRO A 11 -4.19 -2.11 -4.47
C PRO A 11 -3.80 -0.73 -4.99
N LEU A 12 -2.73 -0.69 -5.78
CA LEU A 12 -2.23 0.53 -6.39
C LEU A 12 -2.02 0.32 -7.88
N GLU A 13 -2.21 1.38 -8.66
CA GLU A 13 -1.76 1.41 -10.04
C GLU A 13 -0.65 2.43 -10.14
N VAL A 14 0.50 2.01 -10.67
CA VAL A 14 1.70 2.82 -10.71
C VAL A 14 2.29 2.81 -12.11
N THR A 15 3.13 3.81 -12.41
CA THR A 15 3.91 3.79 -13.64
C THR A 15 5.00 2.72 -13.51
N ASP A 16 5.35 2.11 -14.65
CA ASP A 16 6.37 1.06 -14.65
C ASP A 16 7.73 1.71 -14.85
N LYS A 17 8.31 2.21 -13.78
CA LYS A 17 9.60 2.90 -13.78
C LYS A 17 10.50 2.33 -12.71
N PRO A 18 11.84 2.37 -12.93
CA PRO A 18 12.77 1.95 -11.88
C PRO A 18 12.56 2.76 -10.60
N GLY A 19 12.66 2.08 -9.47
CA GLY A 19 12.54 2.74 -8.17
C GLY A 19 11.14 2.96 -7.66
N VAL A 20 10.10 2.65 -8.45
CA VAL A 20 8.72 2.85 -8.02
C VAL A 20 8.42 2.01 -6.77
N LEU A 21 8.80 0.74 -6.80
CA LEU A 21 8.55 -0.14 -5.67
C LEU A 21 9.27 0.35 -4.42
N HIS A 22 10.50 0.82 -4.57
CA HIS A 22 11.26 1.37 -3.46
C HIS A 22 10.56 2.60 -2.86
N ALA A 23 10.08 3.50 -3.71
CA ALA A 23 9.39 4.70 -3.24
C ALA A 23 8.13 4.35 -2.47
N VAL A 24 7.36 3.40 -3.00
CA VAL A 24 6.10 2.98 -2.37
C VAL A 24 6.37 2.28 -1.04
N THR A 25 7.28 1.32 -1.02
CA THR A 25 7.56 0.59 0.22
C THR A 25 8.21 1.49 1.27
N GLY A 26 8.96 2.50 0.83
CA GLY A 26 9.53 3.48 1.76
C GLY A 26 8.47 4.24 2.54
N ILE A 27 7.34 4.54 1.91
CA ILE A 27 6.24 5.21 2.60
C ILE A 27 5.67 4.31 3.69
N PHE A 28 5.47 3.03 3.39
CA PHE A 28 4.98 2.10 4.41
C PHE A 28 5.97 1.99 5.58
N ALA A 29 7.25 1.86 5.28
CA ALA A 29 8.27 1.74 6.33
C ALA A 29 8.32 2.99 7.20
N ARG A 30 8.21 4.16 6.59
CA ARG A 30 8.25 5.42 7.33
C ARG A 30 7.10 5.56 8.31
N ASN A 31 5.99 4.93 8.02
CA ASN A 31 4.80 4.97 8.86
C ASN A 31 4.65 3.72 9.72
N ASN A 32 5.70 2.91 9.82
CA ASN A 32 5.70 1.69 10.63
C ASN A 32 4.66 0.67 10.21
N VAL A 33 4.35 0.65 8.92
CA VAL A 33 3.45 -0.36 8.36
C VAL A 33 4.32 -1.39 7.65
N SER A 34 4.30 -2.62 8.15
CA SER A 34 5.08 -3.71 7.58
C SER A 34 4.31 -4.42 6.49
N ILE A 35 4.98 -4.72 5.40
CA ILE A 35 4.37 -5.43 4.28
C ILE A 35 4.59 -6.93 4.49
N ARG A 36 3.51 -7.68 4.43
CA ARG A 36 3.55 -9.13 4.58
C ARG A 36 3.71 -9.81 3.22
N ALA A 37 3.06 -9.26 2.20
CA ALA A 37 3.13 -9.83 0.87
C ALA A 37 2.86 -8.74 -0.16
N ALA A 38 3.38 -8.92 -1.35
CA ALA A 38 3.15 -8.00 -2.45
C ALA A 38 3.07 -8.79 -3.74
N GLU A 39 2.14 -8.39 -4.61
CA GLU A 39 2.01 -8.96 -5.94
C GLU A 39 2.09 -7.83 -6.96
N GLN A 40 2.63 -8.16 -8.11
CA GLN A 40 2.79 -7.18 -9.18
C GLN A 40 2.34 -7.80 -10.49
N ASP A 41 1.48 -7.06 -11.20
CA ASP A 41 1.04 -7.43 -12.55
C ASP A 41 1.33 -6.28 -13.49
N GLY A 42 1.78 -6.60 -14.69
CA GLY A 42 1.95 -5.59 -15.72
C GLY A 42 0.61 -5.15 -16.30
N LEU A 43 0.47 -3.86 -16.57
CA LEU A 43 -0.74 -3.28 -17.12
C LEU A 43 -0.38 -2.36 -18.30
N GLY A 44 0.08 -2.92 -19.41
CA GLY A 44 0.45 -2.06 -20.52
C GLY A 44 1.50 -1.03 -20.14
N ASN A 45 1.09 0.21 -19.93
CA ASN A 45 2.02 1.31 -19.62
C ASN A 45 2.40 1.41 -18.14
N GLY A 46 1.87 0.55 -17.31
CA GLY A 46 2.13 0.62 -15.88
C GLY A 46 2.10 -0.74 -15.25
N ALA A 47 1.89 -0.75 -13.96
CA ALA A 47 1.80 -1.98 -13.19
C ALA A 47 0.76 -1.83 -12.10
N ARG A 48 0.12 -2.93 -11.75
CA ARG A 48 -0.72 -3.01 -10.57
C ARG A 48 0.09 -3.66 -9.46
N LEU A 49 0.11 -2.99 -8.31
CA LEU A 49 0.74 -3.54 -7.12
C LEU A 49 -0.35 -3.76 -6.08
N VAL A 50 -0.35 -4.95 -5.49
CA VAL A 50 -1.29 -5.25 -4.40
C VAL A 50 -0.45 -5.61 -3.19
N PHE A 51 -0.59 -4.83 -2.14
CA PHE A 51 0.15 -5.04 -0.89
C PHE A 51 -0.77 -5.61 0.18
N LEU A 52 -0.28 -6.61 0.87
CA LEU A 52 -0.93 -7.11 2.07
C LEU A 52 -0.04 -6.75 3.26
N THR A 53 -0.57 -6.01 4.21
CA THR A 53 0.21 -5.58 5.36
C THR A 53 0.12 -6.60 6.49
N HIS A 54 1.09 -6.55 7.40
CA HIS A 54 0.89 -7.15 8.72
C HIS A 54 -0.11 -6.31 9.48
N SER A 55 -0.54 -6.78 10.65
CA SER A 55 -1.46 -6.02 11.47
C SER A 55 -0.95 -4.60 11.68
N ALA A 56 -1.78 -3.62 11.42
CA ALA A 56 -1.40 -2.23 11.49
C ALA A 56 -2.58 -1.40 11.98
N ASN A 57 -2.25 -0.25 12.56
CA ASN A 57 -3.25 0.71 13.00
C ASN A 57 -3.84 1.39 11.77
N GLU A 58 -5.15 1.56 11.75
CA GLU A 58 -5.81 2.16 10.60
C GLU A 58 -5.31 3.59 10.33
N ALA A 59 -5.04 4.36 11.39
CA ALA A 59 -4.55 5.73 11.21
C ALA A 59 -3.23 5.74 10.45
N ALA A 60 -2.32 4.80 10.76
CA ALA A 60 -1.04 4.69 10.06
C ALA A 60 -1.26 4.33 8.59
N VAL A 61 -2.19 3.41 8.33
CA VAL A 61 -2.50 3.01 6.95
C VAL A 61 -3.10 4.17 6.17
N GLN A 62 -4.01 4.93 6.78
CA GLN A 62 -4.61 6.09 6.11
C GLN A 62 -3.55 7.15 5.79
N THR A 63 -2.58 7.35 6.68
CA THR A 63 -1.46 8.25 6.43
C THR A 63 -0.64 7.76 5.24
N CYS A 64 -0.37 6.46 5.17
CA CYS A 64 0.33 5.88 4.02
C CYS A 64 -0.42 6.18 2.72
N ILE A 65 -1.73 5.96 2.71
CA ILE A 65 -2.53 6.18 1.51
C ILE A 65 -2.46 7.64 1.08
N ALA A 66 -2.57 8.56 2.04
CA ALA A 66 -2.50 9.99 1.72
C ALA A 66 -1.14 10.34 1.11
N GLU A 67 -0.06 9.77 1.64
CA GLU A 67 1.28 10.02 1.10
C GLU A 67 1.48 9.38 -0.26
N LEU A 68 0.94 8.17 -0.45
CA LEU A 68 1.03 7.51 -1.75
C LEU A 68 0.39 8.35 -2.84
N LYS A 69 -0.71 9.00 -2.53
CA LYS A 69 -1.41 9.83 -3.52
C LYS A 69 -0.60 11.06 -3.94
N THR A 70 0.43 11.42 -3.19
CA THR A 70 1.28 12.55 -3.55
C THR A 70 2.41 12.18 -4.51
N LEU A 71 2.64 10.88 -4.72
CA LEU A 71 3.71 10.43 -5.61
C LEU A 71 3.26 10.49 -7.06
N ASP A 72 4.10 11.08 -7.90
CA ASP A 72 3.81 11.16 -9.34
C ASP A 72 3.69 9.78 -9.97
N VAL A 73 4.43 8.82 -9.43
CA VAL A 73 4.45 7.46 -9.99
C VAL A 73 3.22 6.66 -9.62
N VAL A 74 2.45 7.10 -8.63
CA VAL A 74 1.21 6.43 -8.23
C VAL A 74 0.07 7.08 -9.00
N MET A 75 -0.51 6.33 -9.94
CA MET A 75 -1.59 6.83 -10.78
C MET A 75 -2.94 6.71 -10.11
N HIS A 76 -3.12 5.68 -9.31
CA HIS A 76 -4.41 5.43 -8.68
C HIS A 76 -4.21 4.57 -7.45
N VAL A 77 -4.93 4.89 -6.39
CA VAL A 77 -5.00 4.06 -5.18
C VAL A 77 -6.40 3.45 -5.15
N GLY A 78 -6.47 2.13 -5.20
CA GLY A 78 -7.73 1.43 -5.18
C GLY A 78 -8.37 1.39 -3.80
N ALA A 79 -9.47 0.70 -3.70
CA ALA A 79 -10.20 0.60 -2.44
C ALA A 79 -9.38 -0.15 -1.39
N LEU A 80 -9.28 0.43 -0.21
CA LEU A 80 -8.62 -0.20 0.92
C LEU A 80 -9.55 -1.27 1.49
N LEU A 81 -9.03 -2.48 1.62
CA LEU A 81 -9.81 -3.59 2.16
C LEU A 81 -9.18 -4.07 3.46
N ARG A 82 -10.00 -4.22 4.47
CA ARG A 82 -9.55 -4.83 5.72
C ARG A 82 -9.66 -6.35 5.60
N VAL A 83 -8.60 -7.03 6.00
CA VAL A 83 -8.60 -8.49 6.03
C VAL A 83 -8.93 -8.90 7.45
N ILE A 84 -10.07 -9.55 7.60
CA ILE A 84 -10.51 -10.00 8.91
C ILE A 84 -9.88 -11.37 9.16
N ALA A 85 -9.08 -11.42 10.21
CA ALA A 85 -8.45 -12.67 10.61
C ALA A 85 -9.31 -13.36 11.66
N ASP A 86 -9.45 -14.65 11.53
CA ASP A 86 -10.17 -15.46 12.53
C ASP A 86 -9.25 -15.85 13.67
#